data_3155ad892be843ca4f5072ede2ff43fa
#
_entry.id   3155ad892be843ca4f5072ede2ff43fa
#
_cell.length_a   1.000
_cell.length_b   1.000
_cell.length_c   1.000
_cell.angle_alpha   90.00
_cell.angle_beta   90.00
_cell.angle_gamma   90.00
#
_symmetry.space_group_name_H-M   'P 1'
#
loop_
_entity.id
_entity.type
_entity.pdbx_description
1 polymer ?
#
loop_
_entity_poly.entity_id
_entity_poly.type
_entity_poly.pdbx_seq_one_letter_code
_entity_poly.pdbx_strand_id
1 'polypeptide(L)'
;MLTVLEAGTKVAVTSTTDGDWVQIVHDDELAWVNGDYLSEKKPAEETEDTGGGISYAECESGSAVEVGLTPDAIRVHRAVCAEFPGVTSYGGVRSGGGEHGAGRALDIMVPSSSLGDAISAFARENYRALGISEVIWSQRIWTVERSSEGWRWMEDRGSTTANHYDHVHVTVYGYSGG
;
A
#
# COMPACT_ATOMS: atom_id res chain seq x y z
N MET A 1 -17.58 -15.46 -8.58
CA MET A 1 -16.54 -14.78 -9.43
C MET A 1 -16.05 -13.61 -8.58
N LEU A 2 -14.75 -13.35 -8.54
CA LEU A 2 -14.22 -12.13 -7.89
C LEU A 2 -14.12 -11.05 -8.97
N THR A 3 -14.69 -9.88 -8.68
CA THR A 3 -14.57 -8.70 -9.54
C THR A 3 -14.04 -7.53 -8.72
N VAL A 4 -13.35 -6.62 -9.36
CA VAL A 4 -12.86 -5.40 -8.73
C VAL A 4 -13.76 -4.26 -9.16
N LEU A 5 -14.34 -3.55 -8.20
CA LEU A 5 -15.08 -2.32 -8.46
C LEU A 5 -14.12 -1.14 -8.52
N GLU A 6 -14.36 -0.25 -9.45
CA GLU A 6 -13.61 1.01 -9.48
C GLU A 6 -13.95 1.87 -8.24
N ALA A 7 -12.95 2.58 -7.75
CA ALA A 7 -13.13 3.51 -6.64
C ALA A 7 -14.21 4.55 -6.96
N GLY A 8 -15.06 4.83 -5.97
CA GLY A 8 -16.21 5.73 -6.17
C GLY A 8 -17.42 5.08 -6.83
N THR A 9 -17.38 3.78 -7.17
CA THR A 9 -18.58 3.04 -7.63
C THR A 9 -19.65 3.07 -6.54
N LYS A 10 -20.85 3.49 -6.89
CA LYS A 10 -22.01 3.47 -5.98
C LYS A 10 -22.61 2.08 -5.95
N VAL A 11 -22.72 1.52 -4.75
CA VAL A 11 -23.38 0.22 -4.52
C VAL A 11 -24.50 0.38 -3.49
N ALA A 12 -25.55 -0.39 -3.64
CA ALA A 12 -26.58 -0.47 -2.62
C ALA A 12 -26.15 -1.48 -1.55
N VAL A 13 -26.06 -1.04 -0.30
CA VAL A 13 -25.73 -1.89 0.85
C VAL A 13 -26.99 -2.52 1.38
N THR A 14 -26.98 -3.83 1.62
CA THR A 14 -28.05 -4.52 2.36
C THR A 14 -27.79 -4.46 3.88
N SER A 15 -28.74 -4.93 4.68
CA SER A 15 -28.54 -5.02 6.14
C SER A 15 -27.80 -6.28 6.58
N THR A 16 -27.26 -7.06 5.65
CA THR A 16 -26.61 -8.35 5.94
C THR A 16 -25.09 -8.18 6.01
N THR A 17 -24.50 -8.64 7.12
CA THR A 17 -23.06 -8.64 7.35
C THR A 17 -22.56 -10.00 7.80
N ASP A 18 -21.30 -10.34 7.50
CA ASP A 18 -20.61 -11.53 7.98
C ASP A 18 -19.16 -11.15 8.35
N GLY A 19 -18.91 -10.94 9.63
CA GLY A 19 -17.66 -10.36 10.12
C GLY A 19 -17.43 -8.97 9.53
N ASP A 20 -16.29 -8.78 8.86
CA ASP A 20 -15.93 -7.54 8.20
C ASP A 20 -16.54 -7.39 6.80
N TRP A 21 -17.31 -8.38 6.35
CA TRP A 21 -17.93 -8.38 5.03
C TRP A 21 -19.36 -7.85 5.10
N VAL A 22 -19.68 -7.00 4.13
CA VAL A 22 -20.99 -6.38 3.96
C VAL A 22 -21.58 -6.81 2.62
N GLN A 23 -22.84 -7.24 2.64
CA GLN A 23 -23.53 -7.62 1.42
C GLN A 23 -24.01 -6.37 0.67
N ILE A 24 -23.72 -6.34 -0.62
CA ILE A 24 -24.11 -5.26 -1.54
C ILE A 24 -24.91 -5.80 -2.71
N VAL A 25 -25.60 -4.91 -3.42
CA VAL A 25 -26.18 -5.18 -4.73
C VAL A 25 -25.33 -4.46 -5.78
N HIS A 26 -24.81 -5.21 -6.75
CA HIS A 26 -24.07 -4.71 -7.88
C HIS A 26 -24.52 -5.44 -9.14
N ASP A 27 -24.90 -4.70 -10.17
CA ASP A 27 -25.46 -5.22 -11.45
C ASP A 27 -26.63 -6.20 -11.23
N ASP A 28 -27.53 -5.85 -10.29
CA ASP A 28 -28.70 -6.64 -9.89
C ASP A 28 -28.36 -8.00 -9.24
N GLU A 29 -27.09 -8.24 -8.91
CA GLU A 29 -26.64 -9.43 -8.19
C GLU A 29 -26.19 -9.09 -6.77
N LEU A 30 -26.37 -10.07 -5.85
CA LEU A 30 -25.84 -9.97 -4.49
C LEU A 30 -24.36 -10.33 -4.48
N ALA A 31 -23.55 -9.46 -3.91
CA ALA A 31 -22.11 -9.64 -3.75
C ALA A 31 -21.67 -9.27 -2.33
N TRP A 32 -20.46 -9.61 -1.97
CA TRP A 32 -19.85 -9.27 -0.69
C TRP A 32 -18.64 -8.38 -0.91
N VAL A 33 -18.55 -7.31 -0.15
CA VAL A 33 -17.40 -6.40 -0.12
C VAL A 33 -16.93 -6.23 1.32
N ASN A 34 -15.63 -6.06 1.53
CA ASN A 34 -15.15 -5.74 2.86
C ASN A 34 -15.62 -4.33 3.24
N GLY A 35 -16.23 -4.21 4.42
CA GLY A 35 -16.85 -2.98 4.92
C GLY A 35 -15.88 -1.81 5.07
N ASP A 36 -14.57 -2.08 5.25
CA ASP A 36 -13.53 -1.05 5.32
C ASP A 36 -13.40 -0.24 4.01
N TYR A 37 -13.88 -0.80 2.89
CA TYR A 37 -13.89 -0.13 1.59
C TYR A 37 -15.22 0.55 1.25
N LEU A 38 -16.19 0.53 2.17
CA LEU A 38 -17.47 1.22 2.00
C LEU A 38 -17.47 2.54 2.76
N SER A 39 -17.95 3.59 2.09
CA SER A 39 -18.16 4.91 2.69
C SER A 39 -19.54 5.46 2.30
N GLU A 40 -20.22 6.11 3.23
CA GLU A 40 -21.49 6.80 2.96
C GLU A 40 -21.32 8.05 2.08
N LYS A 41 -20.10 8.53 1.93
CA LYS A 41 -19.78 9.70 1.10
C LYS A 41 -18.81 9.31 -0.01
N LYS A 42 -19.04 9.85 -1.21
CA LYS A 42 -18.04 9.78 -2.27
C LYS A 42 -16.72 10.34 -1.73
N PRO A 43 -15.58 9.62 -1.87
CA PRO A 43 -14.29 10.21 -1.58
C PRO A 43 -14.18 11.55 -2.32
N ALA A 44 -13.73 12.59 -1.64
CA ALA A 44 -13.49 13.87 -2.29
C ALA A 44 -12.41 13.68 -3.36
N GLU A 45 -12.61 14.24 -4.55
CA GLU A 45 -11.52 14.41 -5.50
C GLU A 45 -10.37 15.10 -4.76
N GLU A 46 -9.17 14.52 -4.85
CA GLU A 46 -7.98 15.00 -4.14
C GLU A 46 -7.72 16.47 -4.49
N THR A 47 -8.25 17.37 -3.67
CA THR A 47 -7.76 18.74 -3.58
C THR A 47 -6.60 18.72 -2.59
N GLU A 48 -5.49 19.34 -2.95
CA GLU A 48 -4.30 19.49 -2.10
C GLU A 48 -4.67 19.80 -0.66
N ASP A 49 -4.54 18.80 0.24
CA ASP A 49 -4.81 18.98 1.66
C ASP A 49 -3.56 19.56 2.33
N THR A 50 -3.63 20.84 2.62
CA THR A 50 -2.65 21.56 3.45
C THR A 50 -3.06 21.50 4.91
N GLY A 51 -3.10 20.31 5.50
CA GLY A 51 -3.44 20.19 6.92
C GLY A 51 -3.16 18.80 7.49
N GLY A 52 -1.92 18.48 7.82
CA GLY A 52 -1.54 17.34 8.68
C GLY A 52 -1.82 15.93 8.10
N GLY A 53 -2.18 15.82 6.83
CA GLY A 53 -2.43 14.58 6.11
C GLY A 53 -1.21 14.10 5.31
N ILE A 54 -1.32 12.88 4.74
CA ILE A 54 -0.28 12.31 3.86
C ILE A 54 -0.20 13.14 2.58
N SER A 55 1.00 13.62 2.23
CA SER A 55 1.22 14.34 0.97
C SER A 55 1.45 13.36 -0.17
N TYR A 56 0.80 13.61 -1.31
CA TYR A 56 0.99 12.87 -2.55
C TYR A 56 1.61 13.72 -3.66
N ALA A 57 2.21 14.84 -3.29
CA ALA A 57 2.93 15.69 -4.23
C ALA A 57 4.03 14.92 -4.94
N GLU A 58 4.38 15.35 -6.16
CA GLU A 58 5.51 14.74 -6.88
C GLU A 58 6.78 14.82 -6.05
N CYS A 59 7.55 13.72 -6.07
CA CYS A 59 8.77 13.62 -5.29
C CYS A 59 9.84 14.54 -5.85
N GLU A 60 10.47 15.35 -4.99
CA GLU A 60 11.56 16.26 -5.39
C GLU A 60 12.79 15.51 -5.97
N SER A 61 13.03 14.26 -5.54
CA SER A 61 14.09 13.43 -6.10
C SER A 61 13.74 12.82 -7.47
N GLY A 62 12.52 13.07 -7.97
CA GLY A 62 12.04 12.68 -9.28
C GLY A 62 11.07 11.49 -9.25
N SER A 63 10.36 11.32 -10.36
CA SER A 63 9.29 10.32 -10.53
C SER A 63 9.67 9.14 -11.45
N ALA A 64 10.96 8.98 -11.78
CA ALA A 64 11.41 7.95 -12.73
C ALA A 64 11.04 6.51 -12.25
N VAL A 65 11.04 6.27 -10.94
CA VAL A 65 10.65 4.98 -10.34
C VAL A 65 9.17 4.67 -10.54
N GLU A 66 8.31 5.68 -10.75
CA GLU A 66 6.87 5.52 -10.91
C GLU A 66 6.46 4.86 -12.23
N VAL A 67 7.37 4.78 -13.19
CA VAL A 67 7.10 4.18 -14.52
C VAL A 67 6.71 2.71 -14.36
N GLY A 68 5.45 2.40 -14.70
CA GLY A 68 4.88 1.05 -14.62
C GLY A 68 4.40 0.64 -13.21
N LEU A 69 4.52 1.50 -12.21
CA LEU A 69 3.89 1.27 -10.91
C LEU A 69 2.37 1.47 -10.98
N THR A 70 1.66 0.74 -10.15
CA THR A 70 0.22 0.94 -9.94
C THR A 70 -0.04 2.22 -9.13
N PRO A 71 -1.27 2.80 -9.18
CA PRO A 71 -1.61 4.01 -8.44
C PRO A 71 -1.27 3.97 -6.95
N ASP A 72 -1.53 2.87 -6.26
CA ASP A 72 -1.20 2.75 -4.84
C ASP A 72 0.32 2.78 -4.61
N ALA A 73 1.11 2.11 -5.46
CA ALA A 73 2.56 2.12 -5.33
C ALA A 73 3.16 3.52 -5.60
N ILE A 74 2.56 4.28 -6.52
CA ILE A 74 2.91 5.70 -6.74
C ILE A 74 2.60 6.53 -5.50
N ARG A 75 1.43 6.31 -4.85
CA ARG A 75 1.09 6.99 -3.60
C ARG A 75 2.09 6.69 -2.49
N VAL A 76 2.48 5.42 -2.34
CA VAL A 76 3.51 5.03 -1.36
C VAL A 76 4.82 5.77 -1.64
N HIS A 77 5.27 5.82 -2.90
CA HIS A 77 6.48 6.54 -3.29
C HIS A 77 6.40 8.02 -2.88
N ARG A 78 5.33 8.71 -3.26
CA ARG A 78 5.14 10.14 -3.00
C ARG A 78 5.00 10.46 -1.50
N ALA A 79 4.23 9.64 -0.79
CA ALA A 79 4.04 9.79 0.65
C ALA A 79 5.35 9.60 1.44
N VAL A 80 6.12 8.56 1.09
CA VAL A 80 7.44 8.32 1.72
C VAL A 80 8.43 9.43 1.36
N CYS A 81 8.44 9.90 0.11
CA CYS A 81 9.31 10.99 -0.31
C CYS A 81 9.02 12.29 0.44
N ALA A 82 7.75 12.60 0.66
CA ALA A 82 7.34 13.80 1.41
C ALA A 82 7.69 13.71 2.89
N GLU A 83 7.45 12.56 3.53
CA GLU A 83 7.71 12.37 4.96
C GLU A 83 9.20 12.18 5.27
N PHE A 84 9.93 11.55 4.35
CA PHE A 84 11.36 11.22 4.50
C PHE A 84 12.19 11.79 3.33
N PRO A 85 12.35 13.10 3.22
CA PRO A 85 13.00 13.74 2.05
C PRO A 85 14.47 13.34 1.86
N GLY A 86 15.10 12.74 2.86
CA GLY A 86 16.44 12.17 2.76
C GLY A 86 16.49 10.84 1.98
N VAL A 87 15.35 10.22 1.67
CA VAL A 87 15.29 9.01 0.85
C VAL A 87 15.23 9.41 -0.62
N THR A 88 16.27 9.05 -1.37
CA THR A 88 16.39 9.42 -2.78
C THR A 88 16.57 8.23 -3.73
N SER A 89 16.55 7.00 -3.17
CA SER A 89 16.76 5.77 -3.94
C SER A 89 15.63 4.78 -3.70
N TYR A 90 15.03 4.34 -4.80
CA TYR A 90 13.89 3.44 -4.80
C TYR A 90 14.03 2.36 -5.87
N GLY A 91 13.50 1.17 -5.62
CA GLY A 91 13.37 0.08 -6.58
C GLY A 91 11.90 -0.14 -6.95
N GLY A 92 11.55 0.07 -8.23
CA GLY A 92 10.19 -0.10 -8.75
C GLY A 92 10.03 -1.38 -9.57
N VAL A 93 9.42 -1.23 -10.75
CA VAL A 93 9.16 -2.32 -11.68
C VAL A 93 10.47 -2.94 -12.18
N ARG A 94 10.53 -4.26 -12.18
CA ARG A 94 11.65 -5.03 -12.74
C ARG A 94 11.18 -6.34 -13.37
N SER A 95 11.95 -6.86 -14.33
CA SER A 95 11.71 -8.15 -14.94
C SER A 95 11.84 -9.28 -13.91
N GLY A 96 11.10 -10.37 -14.07
CA GLY A 96 11.18 -11.55 -13.19
C GLY A 96 9.85 -11.94 -12.54
N GLY A 97 8.78 -11.24 -12.84
CA GLY A 97 7.44 -11.53 -12.29
C GLY A 97 7.27 -11.07 -10.83
N GLY A 98 6.27 -11.62 -10.14
CA GLY A 98 5.92 -11.24 -8.78
C GLY A 98 5.38 -9.81 -8.68
N GLU A 99 5.36 -9.26 -7.46
CA GLU A 99 4.75 -7.97 -7.17
C GLU A 99 5.46 -6.81 -7.86
N HIS A 100 6.80 -6.86 -7.97
CA HIS A 100 7.55 -5.87 -8.74
C HIS A 100 7.24 -5.91 -10.24
N GLY A 101 7.14 -7.10 -10.83
CA GLY A 101 6.78 -7.25 -12.24
C GLY A 101 5.36 -6.78 -12.54
N ALA A 102 4.47 -6.85 -11.57
CA ALA A 102 3.09 -6.35 -11.63
C ALA A 102 2.96 -4.85 -11.30
N GLY A 103 4.04 -4.17 -10.93
CA GLY A 103 4.03 -2.77 -10.52
C GLY A 103 3.41 -2.52 -9.14
N ARG A 104 3.21 -3.56 -8.34
CA ARG A 104 2.58 -3.49 -7.02
C ARG A 104 3.58 -3.50 -5.86
N ALA A 105 4.86 -3.39 -6.12
CA ALA A 105 5.86 -3.34 -5.07
C ALA A 105 6.84 -2.20 -5.27
N LEU A 106 7.27 -1.63 -4.15
CA LEU A 106 8.29 -0.58 -4.07
C LEU A 106 9.32 -0.97 -3.01
N ASP A 107 10.60 -0.96 -3.39
CA ASP A 107 11.72 -1.06 -2.46
C ASP A 107 12.20 0.35 -2.11
N ILE A 108 12.23 0.69 -0.85
CA ILE A 108 12.66 2.00 -0.32
C ILE A 108 14.03 1.79 0.28
N MET A 109 15.09 2.23 -0.42
CA MET A 109 16.45 2.01 0.00
C MET A 109 16.81 2.88 1.21
N VAL A 110 17.41 2.27 2.24
CA VAL A 110 17.72 2.96 3.49
C VAL A 110 19.18 2.79 3.89
N PRO A 111 19.86 3.88 4.28
CA PRO A 111 21.26 3.83 4.71
C PRO A 111 21.43 3.39 6.18
N SER A 112 20.34 3.34 6.96
CA SER A 112 20.40 2.97 8.38
C SER A 112 19.16 2.21 8.84
N SER A 113 19.32 1.37 9.85
CA SER A 113 18.21 0.62 10.44
C SER A 113 17.16 1.53 11.09
N SER A 114 17.55 2.62 11.71
CA SER A 114 16.63 3.56 12.34
C SER A 114 15.70 4.24 11.33
N LEU A 115 16.21 4.55 10.13
CA LEU A 115 15.38 5.09 9.06
C LEU A 115 14.42 4.02 8.51
N GLY A 116 14.89 2.79 8.34
CA GLY A 116 14.03 1.68 7.93
C GLY A 116 12.93 1.37 8.95
N ASP A 117 13.25 1.44 10.24
CA ASP A 117 12.25 1.29 11.31
C ASP A 117 11.19 2.40 11.24
N ALA A 118 11.59 3.67 11.02
CA ALA A 118 10.66 4.79 10.89
C ALA A 118 9.75 4.65 9.64
N ILE A 119 10.33 4.33 8.48
CA ILE A 119 9.58 4.15 7.23
C ILE A 119 8.62 2.97 7.34
N SER A 120 9.06 1.84 7.88
CA SER A 120 8.22 0.66 8.04
C SER A 120 7.08 0.88 9.05
N ALA A 121 7.28 1.70 10.09
CA ALA A 121 6.23 2.13 10.99
C ALA A 121 5.22 3.04 10.27
N PHE A 122 5.70 4.07 9.57
CA PHE A 122 4.86 4.97 8.77
C PHE A 122 4.00 4.20 7.75
N ALA A 123 4.59 3.28 7.01
CA ALA A 123 3.87 2.45 6.04
C ALA A 123 2.75 1.63 6.70
N ARG A 124 3.04 1.01 7.85
CA ARG A 124 2.05 0.22 8.61
C ARG A 124 0.96 1.06 9.25
N GLU A 125 1.27 2.25 9.74
CA GLU A 125 0.28 3.16 10.33
C GLU A 125 -0.68 3.71 9.27
N ASN A 126 -0.20 3.90 8.06
CA ASN A 126 -0.96 4.49 6.96
C ASN A 126 -1.40 3.46 5.89
N TYR A 127 -1.39 2.16 6.21
CA TYR A 127 -1.60 1.11 5.22
C TYR A 127 -2.92 1.22 4.44
N ARG A 128 -4.00 1.67 5.10
CA ARG A 128 -5.31 1.85 4.46
C ARG A 128 -5.29 2.98 3.43
N ALA A 129 -4.81 4.15 3.82
CA ALA A 129 -4.73 5.32 2.95
C ALA A 129 -3.79 5.11 1.75
N LEU A 130 -2.76 4.28 1.93
CA LEU A 130 -1.75 3.98 0.92
C LEU A 130 -2.04 2.70 0.12
N GLY A 131 -3.11 1.97 0.44
CA GLY A 131 -3.45 0.70 -0.22
C GLY A 131 -2.41 -0.40 0.00
N ILE A 132 -1.69 -0.39 1.13
CA ILE A 132 -0.64 -1.35 1.44
C ILE A 132 -1.24 -2.67 1.91
N SER A 133 -0.77 -3.78 1.37
CA SER A 133 -1.12 -5.15 1.78
C SER A 133 -0.02 -5.81 2.63
N GLU A 134 1.24 -5.45 2.41
CA GLU A 134 2.39 -6.07 3.06
C GLU A 134 3.55 -5.09 3.23
N VAL A 135 4.28 -5.24 4.33
CA VAL A 135 5.54 -4.55 4.59
C VAL A 135 6.58 -5.58 5.05
N ILE A 136 7.77 -5.58 4.42
CA ILE A 136 8.90 -6.39 4.83
C ILE A 136 10.06 -5.48 5.22
N TRP A 137 10.63 -5.70 6.41
CA TRP A 137 11.78 -4.97 6.90
C TRP A 137 12.59 -5.80 7.91
N SER A 138 13.90 -5.78 7.76
CA SER A 138 14.82 -6.40 8.72
C SER A 138 14.45 -7.85 9.05
N GLN A 139 14.31 -8.69 8.02
CA GLN A 139 13.95 -10.12 8.09
C GLN A 139 12.59 -10.38 8.76
N ARG A 140 11.70 -9.39 8.79
CA ARG A 140 10.34 -9.49 9.36
C ARG A 140 9.31 -9.07 8.33
N ILE A 141 8.16 -9.73 8.35
CA ILE A 141 7.02 -9.46 7.50
C ILE A 141 5.81 -9.06 8.35
N TRP A 142 5.09 -8.07 7.89
CA TRP A 142 3.77 -7.69 8.36
C TRP A 142 2.80 -7.68 7.18
N THR A 143 1.59 -8.21 7.37
CA THR A 143 0.54 -8.20 6.35
C THR A 143 -0.77 -7.72 6.95
N VAL A 144 -1.62 -7.10 6.14
CA VAL A 144 -2.95 -6.64 6.58
C VAL A 144 -3.79 -7.79 7.08
N GLU A 145 -3.80 -8.92 6.37
CA GLU A 145 -4.58 -10.12 6.73
C GLU A 145 -4.24 -10.68 8.13
N ARG A 146 -3.00 -10.50 8.56
CA ARG A 146 -2.48 -10.99 9.84
C ARG A 146 -1.97 -9.84 10.72
N SER A 147 -2.55 -8.66 10.59
CA SER A 147 -2.10 -7.44 11.28
C SER A 147 -2.14 -7.56 12.80
N SER A 148 -3.09 -8.33 13.35
CA SER A 148 -3.18 -8.61 14.79
C SER A 148 -2.00 -9.39 15.37
N GLU A 149 -1.24 -10.12 14.52
CA GLU A 149 -0.05 -10.85 14.95
C GLU A 149 1.20 -9.95 15.00
N GLY A 150 1.13 -8.73 14.48
CA GLY A 150 2.26 -7.84 14.38
C GLY A 150 3.33 -8.33 13.40
N TRP A 151 4.59 -8.02 13.70
CA TRP A 151 5.73 -8.50 12.93
C TRP A 151 6.00 -9.99 13.15
N ARG A 152 6.20 -10.72 12.05
CA ARG A 152 6.57 -12.13 12.04
C ARG A 152 7.96 -12.31 11.43
N TRP A 153 8.77 -13.17 12.01
CA TRP A 153 10.09 -13.50 11.46
C TRP A 153 9.97 -14.28 10.15
N MET A 154 10.83 -13.97 9.21
CA MET A 154 11.03 -14.70 7.96
C MET A 154 12.24 -15.61 8.06
N GLU A 155 12.27 -16.66 7.24
CA GLU A 155 13.46 -17.48 7.08
C GLU A 155 14.65 -16.65 6.58
N ASP A 156 15.85 -17.01 7.01
CA ASP A 156 17.07 -16.42 6.48
C ASP A 156 17.27 -16.83 5.02
N ARG A 157 17.30 -15.82 4.15
CA ARG A 157 17.48 -15.97 2.69
C ARG A 157 18.92 -15.78 2.24
N GLY A 158 19.85 -15.70 3.17
CA GLY A 158 21.31 -15.78 2.96
C GLY A 158 22.00 -14.49 2.52
N SER A 159 21.31 -13.36 2.39
CA SER A 159 21.96 -12.08 2.09
C SER A 159 21.23 -10.88 2.70
N THR A 160 21.95 -9.77 2.84
CA THR A 160 21.40 -8.51 3.35
C THR A 160 20.14 -8.07 2.57
N THR A 161 20.25 -8.06 1.24
CA THR A 161 19.12 -7.65 0.37
C THR A 161 17.98 -8.67 0.39
N ALA A 162 18.29 -9.98 0.35
CA ALA A 162 17.23 -10.99 0.40
C ALA A 162 16.49 -11.02 1.75
N ASN A 163 17.15 -10.58 2.82
CA ASN A 163 16.58 -10.43 4.16
C ASN A 163 16.05 -9.01 4.45
N HIS A 164 16.05 -8.12 3.46
CA HIS A 164 15.53 -6.75 3.58
C HIS A 164 16.16 -5.94 4.71
N TYR A 165 17.50 -6.03 4.87
CA TYR A 165 18.25 -5.22 5.83
C TYR A 165 18.71 -3.87 5.24
N ASP A 166 18.66 -3.69 3.92
CA ASP A 166 19.12 -2.52 3.18
C ASP A 166 17.96 -1.72 2.54
N HIS A 167 16.73 -2.22 2.60
CA HIS A 167 15.54 -1.56 2.09
C HIS A 167 14.28 -2.00 2.82
N VAL A 168 13.29 -1.11 2.88
CA VAL A 168 11.91 -1.45 3.25
C VAL A 168 11.17 -1.84 1.98
N HIS A 169 10.67 -3.06 1.92
CA HIS A 169 9.81 -3.54 0.84
C HIS A 169 8.35 -3.32 1.19
N VAL A 170 7.60 -2.70 0.30
CA VAL A 170 6.17 -2.46 0.45
C VAL A 170 5.43 -3.06 -0.73
N THR A 171 4.43 -3.90 -0.46
CA THR A 171 3.48 -4.41 -1.45
C THR A 171 2.12 -3.75 -1.26
N VAL A 172 1.47 -3.42 -2.37
CA VAL A 172 0.15 -2.77 -2.40
C VAL A 172 -0.88 -3.62 -3.13
N TYR A 173 -2.16 -3.33 -2.91
CA TYR A 173 -3.26 -3.95 -3.67
C TYR A 173 -3.26 -3.47 -5.13
N GLY A 174 -2.87 -2.23 -5.38
CA GLY A 174 -2.66 -1.66 -6.70
C GLY A 174 -3.62 -0.53 -7.06
N TYR A 175 -4.89 -0.62 -6.64
CA TYR A 175 -5.95 0.32 -7.03
C TYR A 175 -6.93 0.64 -5.90
N SER A 176 -6.54 0.44 -4.64
CA SER A 176 -7.44 0.52 -3.49
C SER A 176 -7.68 1.94 -2.98
N GLY A 177 -7.04 2.92 -3.56
CA GLY A 177 -7.19 4.26 -3.09
C GLY A 177 -7.73 5.18 -4.18
N GLY A 178 -8.94 5.51 -4.17
CA GLY A 178 -9.60 6.56 -4.90
C GLY A 178 -10.80 7.00 -4.15
#